data_1ec62b6010c483418f779c7985d4f642
#
_entry.id   1ec62b6010c483418f779c7985d4f642
#
_cell.length_a   1.000
_cell.length_b   1.000
_cell.length_c   1.000
_cell.angle_alpha   90.00
_cell.angle_beta   90.00
_cell.angle_gamma   90.00
#
_symmetry.space_group_name_H-M   'P 1'
#
loop_
_entity.id
_entity.type
_entity.pdbx_description
1 polymer ?
#
loop_
_entity_poly.entity_id
_entity_poly.type
_entity_poly.pdbx_seq_one_letter_code
_entity_poly.pdbx_strand_id
1 'polypeptide(L)'
;LLGDPNNKLIARHVHNVTYNPTENAFYACTGDIDRTHGKEVHWLRGTYDAKADAWDWKLLISVDSNSRFKCGGINFIDGKMYWIADANGPAIANRHDRGIFMCDPKDVTDTSKHTLLFNPMFESANMLVQDGVMLATHCAPASTYACGIIYSPDMGKTWAQYDLKEFGARSGCRI
;
A
#
# COMPACT_ATOMS: atom_id res chain seq x y z
N LEU A 1 -12.77 -12.10 12.50
CA LEU A 1 -12.26 -11.11 11.54
C LEU A 1 -12.43 -11.61 10.11
N LEU A 2 -11.51 -11.30 9.19
CA LEU A 2 -11.58 -11.76 7.81
C LEU A 2 -11.66 -13.30 7.76
N GLY A 3 -12.59 -13.83 6.96
CA GLY A 3 -12.85 -15.26 6.85
C GLY A 3 -13.83 -15.85 7.86
N ASP A 4 -14.27 -15.10 8.83
CA ASP A 4 -15.36 -15.51 9.72
C ASP A 4 -16.70 -15.42 8.97
N PRO A 5 -17.48 -16.51 8.84
CA PRO A 5 -18.75 -16.51 8.12
C PRO A 5 -19.80 -15.57 8.73
N ASN A 6 -19.63 -15.19 9.99
CA ASN A 6 -20.49 -14.23 10.66
C ASN A 6 -20.03 -12.78 10.50
N ASN A 7 -18.85 -12.56 9.91
CA ASN A 7 -18.27 -11.24 9.71
C ASN A 7 -18.50 -10.79 8.27
N LYS A 8 -19.14 -9.65 8.12
CA LYS A 8 -19.43 -9.05 6.80
C LYS A 8 -18.22 -8.39 6.12
N LEU A 9 -17.03 -8.47 6.74
CA LEU A 9 -15.81 -7.97 6.11
C LEU A 9 -15.39 -8.96 5.01
N ILE A 10 -15.32 -8.45 3.80
CA ILE A 10 -14.94 -9.22 2.62
C ILE A 10 -13.53 -8.80 2.23
N ALA A 11 -12.71 -9.79 1.91
CA ALA A 11 -11.40 -9.56 1.34
C ALA A 11 -11.16 -10.59 0.24
N ARG A 12 -10.89 -10.12 -0.96
CA ARG A 12 -10.57 -10.98 -2.10
C ARG A 12 -9.19 -11.60 -1.92
N HIS A 13 -8.20 -10.79 -1.56
CA HIS A 13 -6.86 -11.24 -1.27
C HIS A 13 -6.12 -10.26 -0.36
N VAL A 14 -5.03 -10.75 0.21
CA VAL A 14 -4.09 -9.97 1.00
C VAL A 14 -3.05 -9.38 0.06
N HIS A 15 -2.83 -8.08 0.10
CA HIS A 15 -1.83 -7.40 -0.69
C HIS A 15 -0.45 -7.43 -0.04
N ASN A 16 -0.40 -7.25 1.27
CA ASN A 16 0.85 -7.16 2.00
C ASN A 16 0.67 -7.59 3.46
N VAL A 17 1.70 -8.20 4.02
CA VAL A 17 1.86 -8.41 5.46
C VAL A 17 3.27 -7.99 5.82
N THR A 18 3.43 -7.05 6.75
CA THR A 18 4.71 -6.50 7.16
C THR A 18 4.82 -6.40 8.67
N TYR A 19 5.99 -6.72 9.20
CA TYR A 19 6.30 -6.58 10.61
C TYR A 19 6.81 -5.19 10.94
N ASN A 20 6.26 -4.58 11.99
CA ASN A 20 6.75 -3.35 12.60
C ASN A 20 7.58 -3.67 13.84
N PRO A 21 8.91 -3.58 13.78
CA PRO A 21 9.77 -3.94 14.90
C PRO A 21 9.64 -2.99 16.09
N THR A 22 9.26 -1.73 15.86
CA THR A 22 9.11 -0.74 16.92
C THR A 22 7.92 -1.03 17.83
N GLU A 23 6.84 -1.58 17.26
CA GLU A 23 5.61 -1.90 17.98
C GLU A 23 5.48 -3.39 18.32
N ASN A 24 6.40 -4.22 17.86
CA ASN A 24 6.28 -5.68 17.89
C ASN A 24 4.90 -6.14 17.37
N ALA A 25 4.52 -5.64 16.21
CA ALA A 25 3.22 -5.87 15.61
C ALA A 25 3.32 -6.14 14.11
N PHE A 26 2.37 -6.92 13.59
CA PHE A 26 2.20 -7.10 12.15
C PHE A 26 1.10 -6.20 11.62
N TYR A 27 1.31 -5.68 10.44
CA TYR A 27 0.31 -4.95 9.68
C TYR A 27 -0.01 -5.73 8.42
N ALA A 28 -1.30 -5.91 8.15
CA ALA A 28 -1.78 -6.54 6.94
C ALA A 28 -2.74 -5.60 6.21
N CYS A 29 -2.63 -5.55 4.90
CA CYS A 29 -3.61 -4.87 4.07
C CYS A 29 -4.23 -5.82 3.06
N THR A 30 -5.51 -5.65 2.81
CA THR A 30 -6.25 -6.33 1.77
C THR A 30 -6.61 -5.36 0.67
N GLY A 31 -7.04 -5.87 -0.46
CA GLY A 31 -7.34 -4.99 -1.57
C GLY A 31 -8.32 -5.56 -2.56
N ASP A 32 -8.45 -4.77 -3.57
CA ASP A 32 -9.35 -4.71 -4.69
C ASP A 32 -10.66 -3.98 -4.42
N ILE A 33 -11.44 -3.87 -5.46
CA ILE A 33 -12.76 -3.28 -5.42
C ILE A 33 -13.74 -4.38 -5.79
N ASP A 34 -14.57 -4.80 -4.85
CA ASP A 34 -15.76 -5.54 -5.15
C ASP A 34 -16.96 -4.60 -5.18
N ARG A 35 -17.44 -4.31 -6.38
CA ARG A 35 -18.62 -3.48 -6.58
C ARG A 35 -19.90 -4.15 -6.10
N THR A 36 -19.87 -5.45 -5.90
CA THR A 36 -21.04 -6.27 -5.54
C THR A 36 -21.21 -6.38 -4.03
N HIS A 37 -20.11 -6.47 -3.28
CA HIS A 37 -20.14 -6.82 -1.86
C HIS A 37 -19.68 -5.69 -0.93
N GLY A 38 -19.15 -4.59 -1.45
CA GLY A 38 -18.81 -3.42 -0.66
C GLY A 38 -17.31 -3.32 -0.31
N LYS A 39 -17.00 -3.04 0.94
CA LYS A 39 -15.64 -2.72 1.37
C LYS A 39 -14.72 -3.92 1.33
N GLU A 40 -13.66 -3.85 0.53
CA GLU A 40 -12.61 -4.88 0.45
C GLU A 40 -11.23 -4.40 0.91
N VAL A 41 -11.04 -3.10 1.05
CA VAL A 41 -9.77 -2.53 1.48
C VAL A 41 -9.78 -2.41 3.00
N HIS A 42 -9.02 -3.28 3.63
CA HIS A 42 -8.88 -3.32 5.08
C HIS A 42 -7.41 -3.26 5.49
N TRP A 43 -7.15 -2.53 6.55
CA TRP A 43 -5.87 -2.58 7.25
C TRP A 43 -6.08 -3.15 8.64
N LEU A 44 -5.27 -4.14 8.97
CA LEU A 44 -5.30 -4.83 10.25
C LEU A 44 -3.95 -4.68 10.93
N ARG A 45 -3.97 -4.57 12.25
CA ARG A 45 -2.78 -4.65 13.10
C ARG A 45 -2.92 -5.85 14.03
N GLY A 46 -1.93 -6.72 14.03
CA GLY A 46 -1.90 -7.92 14.84
C GLY A 46 -0.72 -7.95 15.80
N THR A 47 -0.96 -8.33 17.04
CA THR A 47 0.06 -8.65 18.02
C THR A 47 -0.08 -10.11 18.46
N TYR A 48 1.06 -10.77 18.67
CA TYR A 48 1.08 -12.15 19.13
C TYR A 48 1.44 -12.20 20.62
N ASP A 49 0.59 -12.85 21.40
CA ASP A 49 0.88 -13.20 22.80
C ASP A 49 1.44 -14.61 22.87
N ALA A 50 2.75 -14.71 23.08
CA ALA A 50 3.44 -16.01 23.16
C ALA A 50 3.05 -16.83 24.40
N LYS A 51 2.53 -16.23 25.46
CA LYS A 51 2.08 -16.95 26.66
C LYS A 51 0.73 -17.59 26.46
N ALA A 52 -0.14 -16.89 25.76
CA ALA A 52 -1.49 -17.37 25.42
C ALA A 52 -1.51 -18.18 24.13
N ASP A 53 -0.42 -18.21 23.37
CA ASP A 53 -0.34 -18.75 22.00
C ASP A 53 -1.48 -18.21 21.11
N ALA A 54 -1.66 -16.91 21.14
CA ALA A 54 -2.81 -16.27 20.51
C ALA A 54 -2.47 -14.94 19.80
N TRP A 55 -3.22 -14.66 18.75
CA TRP A 55 -3.16 -13.40 18.03
C TRP A 55 -4.30 -12.47 18.46
N ASP A 56 -3.97 -11.20 18.72
CA ASP A 56 -4.94 -10.10 18.84
C ASP A 56 -4.88 -9.25 17.57
N TRP A 57 -5.88 -9.40 16.69
CA TRP A 57 -6.00 -8.62 15.46
C TRP A 57 -7.04 -7.52 15.61
N LYS A 58 -6.64 -6.29 15.29
CA LYS A 58 -7.50 -5.10 15.28
C LYS A 58 -7.67 -4.59 13.86
N LEU A 59 -8.91 -4.31 13.49
CA LEU A 59 -9.24 -3.61 12.27
C LEU A 59 -8.98 -2.12 12.46
N LEU A 60 -8.05 -1.55 11.70
CA LEU A 60 -7.72 -0.13 11.74
C LEU A 60 -8.53 0.68 10.72
N ILE A 61 -8.61 0.16 9.49
CA ILE A 61 -9.18 0.85 8.33
C ILE A 61 -10.08 -0.12 7.58
N SER A 62 -11.23 0.37 7.13
CA SER A 62 -12.14 -0.36 6.25
C SER A 62 -12.80 0.62 5.30
N VAL A 63 -12.44 0.53 4.02
CA VAL A 63 -12.93 1.42 2.96
C VAL A 63 -13.34 0.61 1.72
N ASP A 64 -14.18 1.17 0.90
CA ASP A 64 -14.81 0.52 -0.25
C ASP A 64 -14.27 0.97 -1.60
N SER A 65 -13.22 1.77 -1.61
CA SER A 65 -12.81 2.43 -2.85
C SER A 65 -11.31 2.39 -3.09
N ASN A 66 -10.96 2.70 -4.31
CA ASN A 66 -9.64 3.13 -4.73
C ASN A 66 -9.17 4.32 -3.91
N SER A 67 -8.60 4.07 -2.77
CA SER A 67 -8.07 5.07 -1.87
C SER A 67 -6.58 4.85 -1.66
N ARG A 68 -5.93 5.80 -0.98
CA ARG A 68 -4.55 5.65 -0.54
C ARG A 68 -4.30 4.39 0.30
N PHE A 69 -5.35 3.80 0.84
CA PHE A 69 -5.29 2.59 1.66
C PHE A 69 -5.34 1.29 0.86
N LYS A 70 -5.76 1.32 -0.40
CA LYS A 70 -5.51 0.21 -1.30
C LYS A 70 -4.03 0.24 -1.65
N CYS A 71 -3.21 -0.53 -0.96
CA CYS A 71 -1.77 -0.43 -1.08
C CYS A 71 -1.11 -1.74 -1.47
N GLY A 72 -0.02 -1.64 -2.21
CA GLY A 72 0.78 -2.78 -2.65
C GLY A 72 1.95 -3.12 -1.73
N GLY A 73 2.31 -2.25 -0.79
CA GLY A 73 3.41 -2.49 0.14
C GLY A 73 3.45 -1.50 1.28
N ILE A 74 3.63 -2.02 2.48
CA ILE A 74 3.86 -1.25 3.72
C ILE A 74 5.28 -1.52 4.18
N ASN A 75 6.00 -0.48 4.58
CA ASN A 75 7.36 -0.57 5.13
C ASN A 75 7.47 0.25 6.41
N PHE A 76 8.29 -0.21 7.33
CA PHE A 76 8.57 0.48 8.60
C PHE A 76 10.07 0.78 8.70
N ILE A 77 10.42 2.05 8.74
CA ILE A 77 11.80 2.53 8.84
C ILE A 77 11.86 3.67 9.85
N ASP A 78 12.76 3.58 10.80
CA ASP A 78 13.01 4.61 11.83
C ASP A 78 11.72 5.08 12.53
N GLY A 79 10.83 4.12 12.86
CA GLY A 79 9.56 4.38 13.52
C GLY A 79 8.48 5.02 12.65
N LYS A 80 8.75 5.27 11.38
CA LYS A 80 7.77 5.74 10.40
C LYS A 80 7.21 4.60 9.57
N MET A 81 5.98 4.77 9.13
CA MET A 81 5.30 3.90 8.18
C MET A 81 5.31 4.55 6.80
N TYR A 82 5.69 3.78 5.79
CA TYR A 82 5.69 4.17 4.38
C TYR A 82 4.84 3.19 3.59
N TRP A 83 4.04 3.68 2.67
CA TRP A 83 3.27 2.80 1.77
C TRP A 83 3.03 3.46 0.43
N ILE A 84 2.75 2.63 -0.57
CA ILE A 84 2.36 3.07 -1.90
C ILE A 84 0.90 2.71 -2.17
N ALA A 85 0.14 3.68 -2.66
CA ALA A 85 -1.24 3.44 -3.06
C ALA A 85 -1.28 2.70 -4.39
N ASP A 86 -1.91 1.53 -4.40
CA ASP A 86 -2.30 0.78 -5.61
C ASP A 86 -3.64 1.31 -6.13
N ALA A 87 -3.65 2.58 -6.46
CA ALA A 87 -4.86 3.27 -6.87
C ALA A 87 -4.97 3.28 -8.39
N ASN A 88 -5.96 2.57 -8.93
CA ASN A 88 -6.10 2.26 -10.34
C ASN A 88 -7.00 3.21 -11.11
N GLY A 89 -6.58 3.49 -12.36
CA GLY A 89 -7.41 4.01 -13.42
C GLY A 89 -7.64 5.52 -13.49
N PRO A 90 -8.17 6.00 -14.61
CA PRO A 90 -8.50 7.41 -14.82
C PRO A 90 -9.65 7.88 -13.92
N ALA A 91 -10.42 6.95 -13.39
CA ALA A 91 -11.57 7.21 -12.52
C ALA A 91 -11.20 7.61 -11.09
N ILE A 92 -9.93 7.75 -10.76
CA ILE A 92 -9.55 8.38 -9.50
C ILE A 92 -9.78 9.87 -9.64
N ALA A 93 -10.97 10.28 -9.27
CA ALA A 93 -11.32 11.68 -9.13
C ALA A 93 -10.39 12.42 -8.16
N ASN A 94 -9.66 11.69 -7.35
CA ASN A 94 -8.81 12.20 -6.29
C ASN A 94 -7.33 11.86 -6.55
N ARG A 95 -6.64 12.70 -7.30
CA ARG A 95 -5.19 12.61 -7.49
C ARG A 95 -4.41 12.60 -6.16
N HIS A 96 -5.03 13.07 -5.07
CA HIS A 96 -4.46 13.10 -3.73
C HIS A 96 -4.39 11.73 -3.05
N ASP A 97 -5.09 10.74 -3.56
CA ASP A 97 -5.07 9.38 -3.04
C ASP A 97 -4.10 8.46 -3.78
N ARG A 98 -3.42 8.95 -4.80
CA ARG A 98 -2.30 8.26 -5.44
C ARG A 98 -0.99 8.68 -4.82
N GLY A 99 -0.06 7.76 -4.71
CA GLY A 99 1.30 8.11 -4.40
C GLY A 99 1.94 7.27 -3.32
N ILE A 100 3.11 7.73 -2.93
CA ILE A 100 3.87 7.21 -1.82
C ILE A 100 3.61 8.10 -0.63
N PHE A 101 3.14 7.51 0.44
CA PHE A 101 2.76 8.20 1.68
C PHE A 101 3.64 7.79 2.84
N MET A 102 3.71 8.67 3.83
CA MET A 102 4.37 8.45 5.11
C MET A 102 3.53 9.02 6.25
N CYS A 103 3.55 8.35 7.40
CA CYS A 103 3.06 8.89 8.68
C CYS A 103 3.72 8.17 9.87
N ASP A 104 3.42 8.62 11.08
CA ASP A 104 3.62 7.79 12.26
C ASP A 104 2.58 6.64 12.26
N PRO A 105 2.93 5.41 12.62
CA PRO A 105 1.99 4.28 12.60
C PRO A 105 0.71 4.54 13.40
N LYS A 106 0.81 5.24 14.54
CA LYS A 106 -0.33 5.62 15.38
C LYS A 106 -1.33 6.56 14.69
N ASP A 107 -0.86 7.30 13.68
CA ASP A 107 -1.64 8.32 12.97
C ASP A 107 -2.21 7.80 11.65
N VAL A 108 -2.04 6.51 11.34
CA VAL A 108 -2.43 5.94 10.04
C VAL A 108 -3.93 6.09 9.71
N THR A 109 -4.77 6.19 10.71
CA THR A 109 -6.22 6.40 10.54
C THR A 109 -6.61 7.86 10.33
N ASP A 110 -5.70 8.79 10.56
CA ASP A 110 -5.92 10.24 10.37
C ASP A 110 -5.21 10.71 9.09
N THR A 111 -5.96 10.83 8.01
CA THR A 111 -5.42 11.21 6.70
C THR A 111 -4.80 12.61 6.67
N SER A 112 -5.14 13.49 7.61
CA SER A 112 -4.54 14.82 7.73
C SER A 112 -3.09 14.80 8.21
N LYS A 113 -2.67 13.68 8.80
CA LYS A 113 -1.30 13.42 9.28
C LYS A 113 -0.42 12.73 8.24
N HIS A 114 -0.98 12.36 7.10
CA HIS A 114 -0.21 11.72 6.04
C HIS A 114 0.58 12.74 5.25
N THR A 115 1.85 12.47 5.05
CA THR A 115 2.70 13.21 4.12
C THR A 115 2.73 12.48 2.78
N LEU A 116 2.34 13.14 1.71
CA LEU A 116 2.54 12.66 0.35
C LEU A 116 3.98 12.96 -0.07
N LEU A 117 4.79 11.92 -0.25
CA LEU A 117 6.21 12.03 -0.63
C LEU A 117 6.37 12.16 -2.14
N PHE A 118 5.61 11.39 -2.90
CA PHE A 118 5.67 11.37 -4.36
C PHE A 118 4.33 10.96 -4.95
N ASN A 119 3.93 11.63 -6.02
CA ASN A 119 2.71 11.30 -6.76
C ASN A 119 3.08 10.87 -8.20
N PRO A 120 3.16 9.57 -8.48
CA PRO A 120 3.40 9.09 -9.82
C PRO A 120 2.23 9.43 -10.74
N MET A 121 2.52 9.67 -12.01
CA MET A 121 1.47 9.93 -13.01
C MET A 121 0.59 8.71 -13.30
N PHE A 122 1.05 7.52 -12.92
CA PHE A 122 0.46 6.24 -13.26
C PHE A 122 0.16 5.39 -12.03
N GLU A 123 -0.52 4.26 -12.25
CA GLU A 123 -0.79 3.28 -11.22
C GLU A 123 0.51 2.75 -10.62
N SER A 124 0.54 2.63 -9.31
CA SER A 124 1.67 2.06 -8.58
C SER A 124 1.21 0.76 -7.93
N ALA A 125 2.08 -0.25 -7.92
CA ALA A 125 1.69 -1.56 -7.40
C ALA A 125 2.44 -1.93 -6.13
N ASN A 126 3.75 -1.89 -6.14
CA ASN A 126 4.59 -2.37 -5.05
C ASN A 126 5.67 -1.37 -4.67
N MET A 127 6.09 -1.42 -3.42
CA MET A 127 7.21 -0.62 -2.91
C MET A 127 8.07 -1.46 -1.97
N LEU A 128 9.37 -1.32 -2.13
CA LEU A 128 10.40 -1.81 -1.22
C LEU A 128 11.20 -0.63 -0.68
N VAL A 129 11.52 -0.68 0.60
CA VAL A 129 12.44 0.26 1.24
C VAL A 129 13.56 -0.52 1.90
N GLN A 130 14.79 -0.26 1.49
CA GLN A 130 15.97 -0.94 2.02
C GLN A 130 17.20 -0.03 1.96
N ASP A 131 18.00 -0.03 3.01
CA ASP A 131 19.29 0.68 3.11
C ASP A 131 19.22 2.16 2.70
N GLY A 132 18.13 2.84 3.07
CA GLY A 132 17.92 4.26 2.75
C GLY A 132 17.40 4.52 1.33
N VAL A 133 17.20 3.48 0.53
CA VAL A 133 16.65 3.57 -0.82
C VAL A 133 15.19 3.14 -0.83
N MET A 134 14.36 3.92 -1.50
CA MET A 134 12.97 3.56 -1.80
C MET A 134 12.86 3.19 -3.28
N LEU A 135 12.27 2.05 -3.56
CA LEU A 135 12.05 1.55 -4.91
C LEU A 135 10.58 1.18 -5.08
N ALA A 136 9.96 1.66 -6.12
CA ALA A 136 8.57 1.34 -6.42
C ALA A 136 8.35 1.06 -7.91
N THR A 137 7.31 0.30 -8.23
CA THR A 137 6.89 0.10 -9.61
C THR A 137 5.71 0.99 -9.94
N HIS A 138 5.65 1.43 -11.18
CA HIS A 138 4.46 2.05 -11.75
C HIS A 138 4.07 1.39 -13.06
N CYS A 139 2.78 1.37 -13.35
CA CYS A 139 2.24 0.89 -14.60
C CYS A 139 1.33 1.97 -15.19
N ALA A 140 1.52 2.27 -16.46
CA ALA A 140 0.57 3.07 -17.20
C ALA A 140 -0.68 2.24 -17.53
N PRO A 141 -1.81 2.90 -17.82
CA PRO A 141 -2.97 2.24 -18.35
C PRO A 141 -2.60 1.34 -19.54
N ALA A 142 -3.27 0.20 -19.68
CA ALA A 142 -2.97 -0.82 -20.69
C ALA A 142 -2.83 -0.29 -22.12
N SER A 143 -3.43 0.84 -22.43
CA SER A 143 -3.37 1.50 -23.73
C SER A 143 -2.00 2.12 -24.06
N THR A 144 -1.15 2.38 -23.08
CA THR A 144 0.14 3.06 -23.29
C THR A 144 1.36 2.18 -23.07
N TYR A 145 1.19 0.99 -22.50
CA TYR A 145 2.24 -0.01 -22.26
C TYR A 145 3.52 0.53 -21.59
N ALA A 146 3.40 1.59 -20.82
CA ALA A 146 4.52 2.14 -20.10
C ALA A 146 4.53 1.58 -18.66
N CYS A 147 5.54 0.80 -18.37
CA CYS A 147 5.88 0.38 -17.01
C CYS A 147 7.23 0.96 -16.65
N GLY A 148 7.45 1.21 -15.39
CA GLY A 148 8.72 1.76 -14.97
C GLY A 148 9.00 1.58 -13.49
N ILE A 149 10.13 2.12 -13.10
CA ILE A 149 10.62 2.13 -11.74
C ILE A 149 10.67 3.58 -11.25
N ILE A 150 10.14 3.79 -10.07
CA ILE A 150 10.28 5.04 -9.30
C ILE A 150 11.27 4.74 -8.20
N TYR A 151 12.26 5.60 -8.01
CA TYR A 151 13.19 5.42 -6.90
C TYR A 151 13.56 6.73 -6.23
N SER A 152 13.91 6.63 -4.95
CA SER A 152 14.49 7.67 -4.15
C SER A 152 15.73 7.12 -3.44
N PRO A 153 16.91 7.69 -3.62
CA PRO A 153 18.12 7.24 -2.94
C PRO A 153 18.30 7.85 -1.53
N ASP A 154 17.36 8.68 -1.09
CA ASP A 154 17.51 9.55 0.08
C ASP A 154 16.21 9.61 0.94
N MET A 155 15.50 8.49 1.02
CA MET A 155 14.30 8.34 1.83
C MET A 155 13.18 9.34 1.47
N GLY A 156 12.96 9.54 0.18
CA GLY A 156 11.84 10.34 -0.32
C GLY A 156 12.10 11.83 -0.45
N LYS A 157 13.33 12.30 -0.28
CA LYS A 157 13.69 13.72 -0.47
C LYS A 157 13.79 14.08 -1.95
N THR A 158 14.39 13.19 -2.73
CA THR A 158 14.48 13.32 -4.19
C THR A 158 13.93 12.08 -4.87
N TRP A 159 13.37 12.24 -6.07
CA TRP A 159 12.75 11.17 -6.82
C TRP A 159 13.16 11.17 -8.27
N ALA A 160 13.33 9.99 -8.83
CA ALA A 160 13.49 9.78 -10.24
C ALA A 160 12.61 8.62 -10.72
N GLN A 161 12.28 8.64 -12.00
CA GLN A 161 11.45 7.63 -12.64
C GLN A 161 12.13 7.15 -13.91
N TYR A 162 12.18 5.82 -14.09
CA TYR A 162 12.67 5.16 -15.29
C TYR A 162 11.53 4.48 -16.01
N ASP A 163 11.40 4.75 -17.29
CA ASP A 163 10.51 4.03 -18.19
C ASP A 163 11.23 2.75 -18.69
N LEU A 164 10.57 1.61 -18.52
CA LEU A 164 11.07 0.31 -18.98
C LEU A 164 10.51 -0.09 -20.35
N LYS A 165 9.93 0.82 -21.09
CA LYS A 165 9.34 0.57 -22.40
C LYS A 165 10.35 -0.02 -23.38
N GLU A 166 11.59 0.45 -23.35
CA GLU A 166 12.70 -0.05 -24.20
C GLU A 166 13.02 -1.53 -23.96
N PHE A 167 12.72 -2.04 -22.77
CA PHE A 167 12.91 -3.44 -22.42
C PHE A 167 11.66 -4.29 -22.69
N GLY A 168 10.66 -3.76 -23.40
CA GLY A 168 9.42 -4.44 -23.71
C GLY A 168 8.51 -4.68 -22.51
N ALA A 169 8.74 -3.99 -21.39
CA ALA A 169 7.92 -4.11 -20.20
C ALA A 169 6.48 -3.62 -20.49
N ARG A 170 5.52 -4.49 -20.19
CA ARG A 170 4.09 -4.23 -20.38
C ARG A 170 3.40 -4.06 -19.03
N SER A 171 2.14 -3.64 -19.06
CA SER A 171 1.32 -3.52 -17.85
C SER A 171 1.38 -4.79 -16.99
N GLY A 172 1.47 -4.64 -15.68
CA GLY A 172 1.50 -5.76 -14.73
C GLY A 172 2.89 -6.10 -14.19
N CYS A 173 3.91 -5.27 -14.42
CA CYS A 173 5.20 -5.44 -13.75
C CYS A 173 5.02 -5.38 -12.22
N ARG A 174 5.41 -6.44 -11.54
CA ARG A 174 5.49 -6.53 -10.08
C ARG A 174 6.94 -6.78 -9.70
N ILE A 175 7.36 -6.14 -8.63
CA ILE A 175 8.63 -6.46 -7.96
C ILE A 175 8.41 -7.67 -7.04
#